data_45908d8d50315a38502a453549986bda
#
_entry.id   45908d8d50315a38502a453549986bda
#
_cell.length_a   1.000
_cell.length_b   1.000
_cell.length_c   1.000
_cell.angle_alpha   90.00
_cell.angle_beta   90.00
_cell.angle_gamma   90.00
#
_symmetry.space_group_name_H-M   'P 1'
#
loop_
_entity.id
_entity.type
_entity.pdbx_description
1 polymer ?
#
loop_
_entity_poly.entity_id
_entity_poly.type
_entity_poly.pdbx_seq_one_letter_code
_entity_poly.pdbx_strand_id
1 'polypeptide(L)'
;MLWIGLFLLPQDGSRKAPTTALYGIVNQLDTDERFIWNKVTRVRCSVEQHPNKHIGGTIMICVGIDVAKDKHDCFILSSEGEVLADVFTIPNNAEGFETLLHAIRRCTRPADKIKVGLEATGHYSYNILGFLLNKGLPTYVINPLHTNLYRKSLTLRKTKTDRVDARTIATMLMSDVDLKSYTDTSYHNEELKSLTRYRFDKVRERGKLRQSVSRLVTILFPELEKLVPNIHMVSIYTLLSEFPGAHQIAAAHLTHLKTVLSATSRGHYNREKAVEIRDAARNSIGSRMPAKSLELKHTIQLIQILDAEIEEIEKEINSIMETIHSPITTIPGIGIRMGSMILAEVGDFSNFESADKILAYAGLSPTTYQSGQLNNCYAHMEKRGSRYLRFALFNATRYVCIHDPVFGAYLAKKRAEGKHYNVAISHAAKKLVRLIYAMERSGQPYRPAVI
;
A
#
# COMPACT_ATOMS: atom_id res chain seq x y z
N MET A 1 24.74 11.03 -26.83
CA MET A 1 24.53 12.36 -27.46
C MET A 1 23.95 13.28 -26.41
N LEU A 2 24.77 14.27 -26.03
CA LEU A 2 24.44 15.33 -25.08
C LEU A 2 23.42 16.32 -25.67
N TRP A 3 22.52 16.81 -24.83
CA TRP A 3 22.02 18.19 -24.98
C TRP A 3 21.91 18.84 -23.61
N ILE A 4 22.89 19.74 -23.36
CA ILE A 4 22.92 20.74 -22.29
C ILE A 4 22.39 22.02 -22.93
N GLY A 5 21.33 22.58 -22.37
CA GLY A 5 20.81 23.90 -22.73
C GLY A 5 20.95 24.86 -21.56
N LEU A 6 22.05 25.64 -21.59
CA LEU A 6 22.23 26.87 -20.81
C LEU A 6 21.24 27.93 -21.29
N PHE A 7 20.58 28.65 -20.38
CA PHE A 7 20.01 29.95 -20.68
C PHE A 7 20.59 31.01 -19.74
N LEU A 8 21.24 31.97 -20.38
CA LEU A 8 21.88 33.16 -19.83
C LEU A 8 20.85 34.20 -19.41
N LEU A 9 21.14 34.88 -18.28
CA LEU A 9 20.54 36.13 -17.84
C LEU A 9 21.07 37.32 -18.66
N PRO A 10 20.30 38.40 -18.85
CA PRO A 10 20.87 39.71 -19.14
C PRO A 10 20.89 40.58 -17.87
N GLN A 11 22.04 41.24 -17.68
CA GLN A 11 22.24 42.37 -16.78
C GLN A 11 21.82 43.65 -17.49
N ASP A 12 21.26 44.58 -16.70
CA ASP A 12 21.43 46.05 -16.67
C ASP A 12 20.29 46.63 -15.83
N GLY A 13 20.45 47.44 -14.88
CA GLY A 13 21.35 48.55 -14.64
C GLY A 13 20.48 49.73 -14.16
N SER A 14 20.82 50.25 -12.99
CA SER A 14 20.62 51.62 -12.48
C SER A 14 19.50 51.92 -11.47
N ARG A 15 19.92 52.06 -10.18
CA ARG A 15 19.86 53.25 -9.30
C ARG A 15 18.50 53.82 -8.85
N LYS A 16 18.18 53.76 -7.60
CA LYS A 16 18.41 54.74 -6.50
C LYS A 16 17.49 54.45 -5.32
N ALA A 17 18.07 54.35 -4.14
CA ALA A 17 17.39 54.63 -2.87
C ALA A 17 17.26 56.14 -2.66
N PRO A 18 16.44 56.64 -1.73
CA PRO A 18 16.86 56.85 -0.36
C PRO A 18 15.79 56.66 0.74
N THR A 19 16.26 56.14 1.86
CA THR A 19 16.34 56.68 3.24
C THR A 19 15.12 57.38 3.90
N THR A 20 14.88 56.94 5.15
CA THR A 20 14.30 57.61 6.33
C THR A 20 12.77 57.50 6.45
N ALA A 21 12.21 56.96 7.52
CA ALA A 21 12.35 57.29 8.93
C ALA A 21 11.71 56.24 9.84
N LEU A 22 12.40 55.98 10.90
CA LEU A 22 11.92 55.38 12.17
C LEU A 22 10.98 56.32 12.89
N TYR A 23 10.00 55.80 13.61
CA TYR A 23 9.32 56.19 14.81
C TYR A 23 7.81 56.02 14.72
N GLY A 24 7.27 55.19 15.58
CA GLY A 24 5.85 55.04 15.84
C GLY A 24 5.51 53.70 16.45
N ILE A 25 6.13 53.41 17.61
CA ILE A 25 5.77 52.28 18.46
C ILE A 25 4.57 52.66 19.31
N VAL A 26 3.72 51.64 19.53
CA VAL A 26 2.80 51.46 20.67
C VAL A 26 1.35 51.96 20.49
N ASN A 27 0.46 50.99 20.68
CA ASN A 27 -0.98 51.01 20.83
C ASN A 27 -1.83 50.79 19.58
N GLN A 28 -1.99 49.49 19.24
CA GLN A 28 -3.24 48.95 18.73
C GLN A 28 -3.21 47.40 18.68
N LEU A 29 -3.18 46.85 19.85
CA LEU A 29 -3.60 45.46 20.09
C LEU A 29 -5.01 45.57 20.66
N ASP A 30 -6.04 45.58 19.81
CA ASP A 30 -7.43 45.24 20.25
C ASP A 30 -8.51 45.34 19.15
N THR A 31 -8.20 45.03 17.88
CA THR A 31 -9.25 45.04 16.84
C THR A 31 -9.25 43.84 15.90
N ASP A 32 -8.23 42.97 15.93
CA ASP A 32 -8.17 41.88 14.97
C ASP A 32 -8.84 40.57 15.42
N GLU A 33 -9.03 40.34 16.70
CA GLU A 33 -9.72 39.13 17.17
C GLU A 33 -11.24 39.15 16.89
N ARG A 34 -11.88 40.32 16.80
CA ARG A 34 -13.30 40.43 16.44
C ARG A 34 -13.57 40.25 14.94
N PHE A 35 -12.58 40.43 14.09
CA PHE A 35 -12.78 40.31 12.64
C PHE A 35 -12.62 38.85 12.17
N ILE A 36 -11.84 38.06 12.88
CA ILE A 36 -11.68 36.62 12.59
C ILE A 36 -12.91 35.85 13.07
N TRP A 37 -13.47 36.20 14.22
CA TRP A 37 -14.68 35.57 14.77
C TRP A 37 -15.94 35.82 13.89
N ASN A 38 -16.02 36.93 13.19
CA ASN A 38 -17.18 37.26 12.33
C ASN A 38 -17.13 36.63 10.93
N LYS A 39 -15.98 36.06 10.48
CA LYS A 39 -15.88 35.33 9.22
C LYS A 39 -16.12 33.83 9.37
N VAL A 40 -15.87 33.25 10.54
CA VAL A 40 -16.10 31.84 10.84
C VAL A 40 -17.56 31.56 11.24
N THR A 41 -18.32 32.58 11.67
CA THR A 41 -19.70 32.41 12.16
C THR A 41 -20.81 32.64 11.12
N ARG A 42 -20.47 32.78 9.84
CA ARG A 42 -21.52 32.77 8.78
C ARG A 42 -21.54 31.46 8.00
N VAL A 43 -21.55 30.32 8.67
CA VAL A 43 -22.32 29.18 8.20
C VAL A 43 -23.78 29.52 8.59
N ARG A 44 -24.46 30.27 7.74
CA ARG A 44 -25.91 30.41 7.83
C ARG A 44 -26.48 28.99 7.60
N CYS A 45 -26.68 28.22 8.66
CA CYS A 45 -27.82 27.35 8.70
C CYS A 45 -29.04 28.27 8.59
N SER A 46 -29.65 28.32 7.44
CA SER A 46 -30.99 28.85 7.28
C SER A 46 -31.98 27.86 7.92
N VAL A 47 -31.87 27.73 9.23
CA VAL A 47 -32.95 27.18 10.03
C VAL A 47 -33.79 28.39 10.43
N GLU A 48 -34.56 28.90 9.49
CA GLU A 48 -35.82 29.54 9.85
C GLU A 48 -36.61 28.46 10.57
N GLN A 49 -36.98 28.76 11.81
CA GLN A 49 -37.87 27.96 12.64
C GLN A 49 -39.24 27.87 11.92
N HIS A 50 -39.37 26.94 10.99
CA HIS A 50 -40.66 26.41 10.65
C HIS A 50 -40.98 25.33 11.67
N PRO A 51 -42.08 25.47 12.45
CA PRO A 51 -42.56 24.40 13.29
C PRO A 51 -43.18 23.33 12.38
N ASN A 52 -42.35 22.52 11.75
CA ASN A 52 -42.83 21.38 10.98
C ASN A 52 -43.20 20.25 11.95
N LYS A 53 -44.46 19.95 11.95
CA LYS A 53 -45.08 18.73 12.43
C LYS A 53 -44.39 17.52 11.73
N HIS A 54 -43.27 17.05 12.23
CA HIS A 54 -42.75 15.75 11.89
C HIS A 54 -43.28 14.73 12.91
N ILE A 55 -44.19 13.93 12.47
CA ILE A 55 -44.66 12.70 13.07
C ILE A 55 -43.44 11.83 13.38
N GLY A 56 -43.28 11.38 14.62
CA GLY A 56 -42.09 10.74 15.20
C GLY A 56 -41.55 9.53 14.44
N GLY A 57 -40.55 9.76 13.61
CA GLY A 57 -39.74 8.73 12.98
C GLY A 57 -38.25 9.02 13.19
N THR A 58 -37.43 7.98 13.38
CA THR A 58 -35.97 8.06 13.38
C THR A 58 -35.48 8.41 11.98
N ILE A 59 -34.82 9.55 11.82
CA ILE A 59 -34.26 9.98 10.53
C ILE A 59 -32.79 9.52 10.43
N MET A 60 -32.36 9.19 9.22
CA MET A 60 -30.94 8.93 8.93
C MET A 60 -30.28 10.21 8.44
N ILE A 61 -29.21 10.62 9.11
CA ILE A 61 -28.38 11.76 8.72
C ILE A 61 -27.17 11.25 7.93
N CYS A 62 -27.01 11.72 6.71
CA CYS A 62 -25.92 11.32 5.81
C CYS A 62 -24.92 12.47 5.66
N VAL A 63 -23.68 12.25 6.06
CA VAL A 63 -22.58 13.21 6.01
C VAL A 63 -21.61 12.73 4.93
N GLY A 64 -21.39 13.54 3.90
CA GLY A 64 -20.38 13.27 2.86
C GLY A 64 -19.17 14.16 3.05
N ILE A 65 -18.00 13.57 2.97
CA ILE A 65 -16.71 14.26 3.15
C ILE A 65 -15.83 13.97 1.94
N ASP A 66 -15.50 15.02 1.18
CA ASP A 66 -14.44 14.98 0.20
C ASP A 66 -13.11 15.34 0.85
N VAL A 67 -12.16 14.42 0.79
CA VAL A 67 -10.90 14.48 1.54
C VAL A 67 -9.78 15.01 0.67
N ALA A 68 -9.14 16.10 1.09
CA ALA A 68 -7.95 16.67 0.48
C ALA A 68 -6.82 16.88 1.50
N LYS A 69 -5.65 17.31 1.04
CA LYS A 69 -4.45 17.45 1.86
C LYS A 69 -4.60 18.46 3.00
N ASP A 70 -5.08 19.65 2.67
CA ASP A 70 -5.04 20.79 3.60
C ASP A 70 -6.43 21.14 4.17
N LYS A 71 -7.49 20.66 3.51
CA LYS A 71 -8.89 20.97 3.85
C LYS A 71 -9.80 19.83 3.41
N HIS A 72 -10.97 19.72 4.01
CA HIS A 72 -12.02 18.79 3.60
C HIS A 72 -13.31 19.56 3.32
N ASP A 73 -14.01 19.16 2.25
CA ASP A 73 -15.34 19.71 1.95
C ASP A 73 -16.39 18.72 2.48
N CYS A 74 -17.33 19.23 3.27
CA CYS A 74 -18.33 18.46 3.99
C CYS A 74 -19.73 18.87 3.56
N PHE A 75 -20.66 17.92 3.51
CA PHE A 75 -22.07 18.15 3.18
C PHE A 75 -22.96 17.25 4.02
N ILE A 76 -24.09 17.78 4.53
CA ILE A 76 -25.01 17.03 5.40
C ILE A 76 -26.42 17.09 4.84
N LEU A 77 -27.05 15.91 4.68
CA LEU A 77 -28.44 15.79 4.27
C LEU A 77 -29.19 14.73 5.08
N SER A 78 -30.50 14.82 5.12
CA SER A 78 -31.38 13.81 5.72
C SER A 78 -31.69 12.69 4.74
N SER A 79 -32.21 11.55 5.25
CA SER A 79 -32.71 10.46 4.40
C SER A 79 -33.92 10.85 3.55
N GLU A 80 -34.55 11.97 3.83
CA GLU A 80 -35.66 12.50 3.07
C GLU A 80 -35.19 13.44 1.93
N GLY A 81 -33.87 13.66 1.80
CA GLY A 81 -33.25 14.50 0.79
C GLY A 81 -33.19 16.00 1.18
N GLU A 82 -33.54 16.34 2.43
CA GLU A 82 -33.41 17.71 2.93
C GLU A 82 -31.94 18.03 3.19
N VAL A 83 -31.48 19.19 2.70
CA VAL A 83 -30.13 19.71 2.94
C VAL A 83 -30.08 20.35 4.31
N LEU A 84 -29.45 19.67 5.28
CA LEU A 84 -29.31 20.18 6.65
C LEU A 84 -28.10 21.10 6.81
N ALA A 85 -27.04 20.89 6.07
CA ALA A 85 -25.93 21.82 5.91
C ALA A 85 -25.40 21.74 4.48
N ASP A 86 -25.42 22.86 3.78
CA ASP A 86 -24.80 22.96 2.45
C ASP A 86 -23.27 22.85 2.57
N VAL A 87 -22.60 22.71 1.44
CA VAL A 87 -21.16 22.43 1.43
C VAL A 87 -20.39 23.48 2.21
N PHE A 88 -19.69 23.03 3.23
CA PHE A 88 -18.76 23.81 4.04
C PHE A 88 -17.38 23.15 4.08
N THR A 89 -16.38 23.99 4.19
CA THR A 89 -14.98 23.53 4.19
C THR A 89 -14.41 23.61 5.60
N ILE A 90 -13.71 22.56 6.02
CA ILE A 90 -12.96 22.51 7.27
C ILE A 90 -11.46 22.32 7.00
N PRO A 91 -10.56 22.91 7.80
CA PRO A 91 -9.13 22.62 7.72
C PRO A 91 -8.83 21.19 8.19
N ASN A 92 -7.77 20.58 7.64
CA ASN A 92 -7.30 19.27 8.05
C ASN A 92 -6.47 19.36 9.34
N ASN A 93 -7.13 19.69 10.45
CA ASN A 93 -6.56 19.80 11.80
C ASN A 93 -7.61 19.51 12.87
N ALA A 94 -7.19 19.49 14.14
CA ALA A 94 -8.07 19.18 15.27
C ALA A 94 -9.29 20.13 15.36
N GLU A 95 -9.08 21.41 15.15
CA GLU A 95 -10.14 22.44 15.20
C GLU A 95 -11.19 22.22 14.09
N GLY A 96 -10.72 21.91 12.86
CA GLY A 96 -11.60 21.58 11.75
C GLY A 96 -12.41 20.32 12.00
N PHE A 97 -11.83 19.31 12.61
CA PHE A 97 -12.53 18.05 12.94
C PHE A 97 -13.59 18.26 14.03
N GLU A 98 -13.28 19.05 15.06
CA GLU A 98 -14.29 19.43 16.07
C GLU A 98 -15.40 20.31 15.46
N THR A 99 -15.07 21.20 14.51
CA THR A 99 -16.06 21.99 13.76
C THR A 99 -17.03 21.08 12.99
N LEU A 100 -16.52 20.04 12.33
CA LEU A 100 -17.35 19.02 11.67
C LEU A 100 -18.25 18.31 12.68
N LEU A 101 -17.71 17.87 13.80
CA LEU A 101 -18.47 17.18 14.85
C LEU A 101 -19.60 18.08 15.40
N HIS A 102 -19.31 19.35 15.62
CA HIS A 102 -20.33 20.32 16.03
C HIS A 102 -21.43 20.51 14.96
N ALA A 103 -21.05 20.60 13.69
CA ALA A 103 -22.01 20.69 12.60
C ALA A 103 -22.92 19.44 12.53
N ILE A 104 -22.35 18.25 12.65
CA ILE A 104 -23.12 17.00 12.71
C ILE A 104 -24.10 17.01 13.89
N ARG A 105 -23.62 17.32 15.10
CA ARG A 105 -24.47 17.36 16.32
C ARG A 105 -25.61 18.38 16.24
N ARG A 106 -25.40 19.52 15.59
CA ARG A 106 -26.45 20.52 15.38
C ARG A 106 -27.55 20.04 14.44
N CYS A 107 -27.20 19.18 13.48
CA CYS A 107 -28.15 18.63 12.51
C CYS A 107 -28.81 17.32 12.98
N THR A 108 -28.44 16.77 14.16
CA THR A 108 -28.84 15.45 14.63
C THR A 108 -29.61 15.55 15.94
N ARG A 109 -30.72 14.83 16.05
CA ARG A 109 -31.46 14.59 17.30
C ARG A 109 -30.98 13.32 18.00
N PRO A 110 -31.22 13.14 19.30
CA PRO A 110 -30.79 11.93 20.02
C PRO A 110 -31.32 10.60 19.45
N ALA A 111 -32.45 10.61 18.76
CA ALA A 111 -33.06 9.44 18.15
C ALA A 111 -32.59 9.17 16.73
N ASP A 112 -31.88 10.09 16.08
CA ASP A 112 -31.48 9.97 14.69
C ASP A 112 -30.23 9.11 14.55
N LYS A 113 -30.16 8.38 13.43
CA LYS A 113 -28.99 7.59 13.07
C LYS A 113 -28.09 8.40 12.14
N ILE A 114 -26.78 8.21 12.26
CA ILE A 114 -25.78 8.93 11.47
C ILE A 114 -25.03 7.93 10.59
N LYS A 115 -24.78 8.32 9.33
CA LYS A 115 -23.82 7.66 8.43
C LYS A 115 -22.84 8.73 7.94
N VAL A 116 -21.53 8.50 8.13
CA VAL A 116 -20.50 9.41 7.64
C VAL A 116 -19.74 8.71 6.53
N GLY A 117 -19.71 9.26 5.31
CA GLY A 117 -18.97 8.72 4.18
C GLY A 117 -17.79 9.59 3.82
N LEU A 118 -16.68 8.96 3.48
CA LEU A 118 -15.52 9.63 2.93
C LEU A 118 -14.92 8.83 1.78
N GLU A 119 -14.32 9.53 0.82
CA GLU A 119 -13.62 8.88 -0.27
C GLU A 119 -12.24 8.40 0.16
N ALA A 120 -11.86 7.18 -0.23
CA ALA A 120 -10.54 6.61 0.03
C ALA A 120 -9.46 7.29 -0.82
N THR A 121 -9.11 8.54 -0.53
CA THR A 121 -8.10 9.36 -1.22
C THR A 121 -6.69 9.15 -0.66
N GLY A 122 -6.23 7.90 -0.64
CA GLY A 122 -4.89 7.54 -0.17
C GLY A 122 -4.67 7.89 1.31
N HIS A 123 -3.50 8.47 1.62
CA HIS A 123 -3.09 8.73 3.01
C HIS A 123 -3.79 9.94 3.67
N TYR A 124 -4.43 10.81 2.92
CA TYR A 124 -5.09 12.00 3.48
C TYR A 124 -6.33 11.68 4.30
N SER A 125 -6.96 10.52 4.07
CA SER A 125 -8.17 10.11 4.78
C SER A 125 -7.91 9.52 6.18
N TYR A 126 -6.69 9.09 6.50
CA TYR A 126 -6.43 8.38 7.77
C TYR A 126 -6.71 9.21 9.02
N ASN A 127 -6.31 10.50 9.03
CA ASN A 127 -6.46 11.32 10.22
C ASN A 127 -7.93 11.59 10.55
N ILE A 128 -8.73 11.98 9.56
CA ILE A 128 -10.17 12.23 9.76
C ILE A 128 -10.92 10.92 10.03
N LEU A 129 -10.53 9.80 9.39
CA LEU A 129 -11.11 8.50 9.65
C LEU A 129 -10.88 8.07 11.10
N GLY A 130 -9.64 8.15 11.60
CA GLY A 130 -9.31 7.85 13.00
C GLY A 130 -10.09 8.74 13.98
N PHE A 131 -10.24 10.03 13.69
CA PHE A 131 -11.05 10.93 14.51
C PHE A 131 -12.53 10.50 14.56
N LEU A 132 -13.13 10.20 13.42
CA LEU A 132 -14.55 9.80 13.33
C LEU A 132 -14.81 8.47 14.08
N LEU A 133 -13.92 7.49 13.93
CA LEU A 133 -14.00 6.22 14.65
C LEU A 133 -13.86 6.42 16.16
N ASN A 134 -12.89 7.23 16.62
CA ASN A 134 -12.73 7.55 18.04
C ASN A 134 -13.93 8.28 18.65
N LYS A 135 -14.72 8.99 17.84
CA LYS A 135 -15.98 9.61 18.28
C LYS A 135 -17.19 8.65 18.18
N GLY A 136 -16.97 7.40 17.79
CA GLY A 136 -18.04 6.37 17.67
C GLY A 136 -19.01 6.62 16.52
N LEU A 137 -18.61 7.38 15.49
CA LEU A 137 -19.47 7.68 14.35
C LEU A 137 -19.37 6.54 13.31
N PRO A 138 -20.51 5.94 12.88
CA PRO A 138 -20.54 4.95 11.81
C PRO A 138 -19.98 5.54 10.51
N THR A 139 -18.78 5.11 10.15
CA THR A 139 -18.01 5.71 9.03
C THR A 139 -17.90 4.71 7.87
N TYR A 140 -18.08 5.20 6.65
CA TYR A 140 -18.06 4.43 5.41
C TYR A 140 -16.95 4.95 4.50
N VAL A 141 -15.99 4.09 4.18
CA VAL A 141 -14.89 4.43 3.27
C VAL A 141 -15.25 3.95 1.86
N ILE A 142 -15.44 4.90 0.94
CA ILE A 142 -15.96 4.65 -0.41
C ILE A 142 -14.80 4.63 -1.41
N ASN A 143 -14.82 3.64 -2.29
CA ASN A 143 -13.83 3.56 -3.36
C ASN A 143 -14.05 4.68 -4.40
N PRO A 144 -13.01 5.46 -4.78
CA PRO A 144 -13.09 6.52 -5.79
C PRO A 144 -13.73 6.09 -7.11
N LEU A 145 -13.60 4.83 -7.50
CA LEU A 145 -14.26 4.29 -8.70
C LEU A 145 -15.79 4.29 -8.55
N HIS A 146 -16.30 3.94 -7.37
CA HIS A 146 -17.74 3.92 -7.11
C HIS A 146 -18.31 5.34 -7.08
N THR A 147 -17.63 6.27 -6.42
CA THR A 147 -18.01 7.69 -6.40
C THR A 147 -18.08 8.26 -7.83
N ASN A 148 -17.06 7.97 -8.64
CA ASN A 148 -17.00 8.42 -10.03
C ASN A 148 -18.12 7.82 -10.91
N LEU A 149 -18.41 6.51 -10.75
CA LEU A 149 -19.50 5.84 -11.48
C LEU A 149 -20.86 6.38 -11.05
N TYR A 150 -21.09 6.54 -9.75
CA TYR A 150 -22.32 7.10 -9.21
C TYR A 150 -22.56 8.54 -9.69
N ARG A 151 -21.52 9.39 -9.64
CA ARG A 151 -21.59 10.75 -10.20
C ARG A 151 -21.98 10.76 -11.66
N LYS A 152 -21.42 9.85 -12.49
CA LYS A 152 -21.77 9.72 -13.91
C LYS A 152 -23.20 9.26 -14.12
N SER A 153 -23.80 8.52 -13.19
CA SER A 153 -25.21 8.12 -13.27
C SER A 153 -26.16 9.26 -12.93
N LEU A 154 -25.73 10.20 -12.08
CA LEU A 154 -26.56 11.35 -11.69
C LEU A 154 -26.59 12.47 -12.72
N THR A 155 -25.53 12.63 -13.53
CA THR A 155 -25.43 13.74 -14.47
C THR A 155 -24.57 13.42 -15.68
N LEU A 156 -25.01 13.83 -16.87
CA LEU A 156 -24.22 13.78 -18.10
C LEU A 156 -23.17 14.90 -18.19
N ARG A 157 -23.23 15.89 -17.30
CA ARG A 157 -22.26 17.01 -17.28
C ARG A 157 -20.93 16.54 -16.70
N LYS A 158 -19.83 16.90 -17.35
CA LYS A 158 -18.46 16.56 -16.93
C LYS A 158 -17.92 17.54 -15.83
N THR A 159 -18.80 18.12 -15.00
CA THR A 159 -18.36 19.05 -13.96
C THR A 159 -17.80 18.26 -12.78
N LYS A 160 -16.54 18.49 -12.46
CA LYS A 160 -15.88 17.98 -11.26
C LYS A 160 -15.46 19.17 -10.41
N THR A 161 -16.05 19.29 -9.22
CA THR A 161 -15.61 20.24 -8.18
C THR A 161 -15.73 19.53 -6.83
N ASP A 162 -14.87 19.87 -5.89
CA ASP A 162 -14.85 19.29 -4.54
C ASP A 162 -16.23 19.37 -3.86
N ARG A 163 -16.98 20.46 -4.12
CA ARG A 163 -18.37 20.63 -3.66
C ARG A 163 -19.33 19.57 -4.19
N VAL A 164 -19.14 19.15 -5.44
CA VAL A 164 -19.96 18.09 -6.07
C VAL A 164 -19.60 16.74 -5.48
N ASP A 165 -18.34 16.51 -5.14
CA ASP A 165 -17.86 15.21 -4.67
C ASP A 165 -18.36 14.96 -3.22
N ALA A 166 -18.32 15.90 -2.29
CA ALA A 166 -18.91 15.77 -0.95
C ALA A 166 -20.44 15.50 -1.00
N ARG A 167 -21.16 16.23 -1.85
CA ARG A 167 -22.60 16.02 -2.06
C ARG A 167 -22.90 14.65 -2.66
N THR A 168 -22.10 14.20 -3.62
CA THR A 168 -22.23 12.88 -4.24
C THR A 168 -22.06 11.77 -3.21
N ILE A 169 -21.06 11.87 -2.31
CA ILE A 169 -20.82 10.90 -1.24
C ILE A 169 -22.03 10.83 -0.30
N ALA A 170 -22.55 11.97 0.15
CA ALA A 170 -23.72 12.00 1.03
C ALA A 170 -24.97 11.40 0.36
N THR A 171 -25.18 11.68 -0.93
CA THR A 171 -26.31 11.14 -1.70
C THR A 171 -26.17 9.63 -1.90
N MET A 172 -24.94 9.11 -2.07
CA MET A 172 -24.68 7.66 -2.11
C MET A 172 -25.07 6.98 -0.80
N LEU A 173 -24.74 7.58 0.36
CA LEU A 173 -25.13 7.06 1.67
C LEU A 173 -26.64 7.03 1.87
N MET A 174 -27.35 8.02 1.31
CA MET A 174 -28.81 8.13 1.37
C MET A 174 -29.48 7.06 0.51
N SER A 175 -28.93 6.74 -0.68
CA SER A 175 -29.56 5.81 -1.63
C SER A 175 -29.44 4.34 -1.22
N ASP A 176 -29.01 4.06 -0.01
CA ASP A 176 -28.91 2.69 0.59
C ASP A 176 -28.15 1.68 -0.31
N VAL A 177 -27.15 2.17 -1.03
CA VAL A 177 -26.20 1.28 -1.68
C VAL A 177 -25.61 0.40 -0.57
N ASP A 178 -25.44 -0.89 -0.79
CA ASP A 178 -24.87 -1.91 0.13
C ASP A 178 -23.45 -1.54 0.59
N LEU A 179 -23.33 -0.43 1.32
CA LEU A 179 -22.10 0.07 1.91
C LEU A 179 -21.98 -0.49 3.32
N LYS A 180 -20.85 -1.14 3.60
CA LYS A 180 -20.54 -1.62 4.96
C LYS A 180 -19.76 -0.55 5.71
N SER A 181 -20.12 -0.32 6.97
CA SER A 181 -19.39 0.60 7.84
C SER A 181 -17.99 0.07 8.12
N TYR A 182 -17.05 1.01 8.22
CA TYR A 182 -15.69 0.72 8.67
C TYR A 182 -15.73 0.39 10.17
N THR A 183 -15.13 -0.72 10.56
CA THR A 183 -15.11 -1.20 11.95
C THR A 183 -13.69 -1.12 12.54
N ASP A 184 -13.57 -1.22 13.88
CA ASP A 184 -12.25 -1.25 14.55
C ASP A 184 -11.37 -2.42 14.06
N THR A 185 -11.97 -3.55 13.68
CA THR A 185 -11.29 -4.67 13.04
C THR A 185 -10.64 -4.26 11.71
N SER A 186 -11.20 -3.26 11.04
CA SER A 186 -10.64 -2.70 9.80
C SER A 186 -9.38 -1.88 10.05
N TYR A 187 -9.21 -1.30 11.25
CA TYR A 187 -8.01 -0.55 11.60
C TYR A 187 -6.79 -1.47 11.75
N HIS A 188 -6.93 -2.59 12.44
CA HIS A 188 -5.85 -3.61 12.54
C HIS A 188 -5.49 -4.19 11.17
N ASN A 189 -6.49 -4.35 10.28
CA ASN A 189 -6.24 -4.77 8.90
C ASN A 189 -5.47 -3.71 8.09
N GLU A 190 -5.71 -2.42 8.30
CA GLU A 190 -4.97 -1.35 7.62
C GLU A 190 -3.52 -1.26 8.12
N GLU A 191 -3.25 -1.48 9.41
CA GLU A 191 -1.90 -1.56 9.95
C GLU A 191 -1.13 -2.74 9.35
N LEU A 192 -1.71 -3.94 9.39
CA LEU A 192 -1.13 -5.12 8.75
C LEU A 192 -0.90 -4.91 7.25
N LYS A 193 -1.82 -4.23 6.57
CA LYS A 193 -1.72 -3.89 5.15
C LYS A 193 -0.59 -2.89 4.88
N SER A 194 -0.42 -1.90 5.75
CA SER A 194 0.70 -0.97 5.68
C SER A 194 2.03 -1.69 5.81
N LEU A 195 2.19 -2.54 6.84
CA LEU A 195 3.41 -3.30 7.10
C LEU A 195 3.72 -4.31 5.97
N THR A 196 2.73 -5.06 5.49
CA THR A 196 2.95 -6.04 4.41
C THR A 196 3.34 -5.39 3.09
N ARG A 197 2.77 -4.22 2.77
CA ARG A 197 3.15 -3.42 1.59
C ARG A 197 4.53 -2.81 1.75
N TYR A 198 4.84 -2.27 2.92
CA TYR A 198 6.16 -1.71 3.23
C TYR A 198 7.25 -2.78 3.11
N ARG A 199 7.01 -3.96 3.71
CA ARG A 199 7.88 -5.12 3.54
C ARG A 199 8.07 -5.50 2.06
N PHE A 200 6.98 -5.53 1.29
CA PHE A 200 7.04 -5.85 -0.14
C PHE A 200 7.94 -4.88 -0.90
N ASP A 201 7.82 -3.58 -0.65
CA ASP A 201 8.62 -2.57 -1.33
C ASP A 201 10.10 -2.64 -0.91
N LYS A 202 10.42 -2.87 0.39
CA LYS A 202 11.79 -3.10 0.89
C LYS A 202 12.43 -4.35 0.27
N VAL A 203 11.69 -5.45 0.16
CA VAL A 203 12.18 -6.67 -0.52
C VAL A 203 12.47 -6.41 -2.00
N ARG A 204 11.66 -5.62 -2.69
CA ARG A 204 11.90 -5.23 -4.09
C ARG A 204 13.15 -4.35 -4.23
N GLU A 205 13.32 -3.39 -3.33
CA GLU A 205 14.49 -2.51 -3.28
C GLU A 205 15.77 -3.32 -3.08
N ARG A 206 15.78 -4.21 -2.09
CA ARG A 206 16.87 -5.17 -1.87
C ARG A 206 17.16 -6.02 -3.11
N GLY A 207 16.12 -6.46 -3.83
CA GLY A 207 16.28 -7.20 -5.09
C GLY A 207 17.03 -6.42 -6.16
N LYS A 208 16.77 -5.12 -6.31
CA LYS A 208 17.49 -4.25 -7.23
C LYS A 208 18.96 -4.08 -6.83
N LEU A 209 19.24 -3.92 -5.53
CA LEU A 209 20.61 -3.81 -5.03
C LEU A 209 21.40 -5.12 -5.25
N ARG A 210 20.76 -6.29 -5.05
CA ARG A 210 21.37 -7.58 -5.38
C ARG A 210 21.78 -7.67 -6.85
N GLN A 211 20.94 -7.22 -7.78
CA GLN A 211 21.29 -7.16 -9.20
C GLN A 211 22.50 -6.22 -9.44
N SER A 212 22.58 -5.11 -8.70
CA SER A 212 23.73 -4.21 -8.77
C SER A 212 25.02 -4.88 -8.25
N VAL A 213 24.94 -5.64 -7.15
CA VAL A 213 26.07 -6.43 -6.65
C VAL A 213 26.54 -7.43 -7.72
N SER A 214 25.64 -8.22 -8.34
CA SER A 214 26.01 -9.18 -9.40
C SER A 214 26.75 -8.47 -10.53
N ARG A 215 26.24 -7.33 -11.01
CA ARG A 215 26.90 -6.53 -12.05
C ARG A 215 28.28 -6.03 -11.62
N LEU A 216 28.44 -5.59 -10.37
CA LEU A 216 29.72 -5.10 -9.86
C LEU A 216 30.74 -6.24 -9.68
N VAL A 217 30.29 -7.40 -9.21
CA VAL A 217 31.14 -8.60 -9.12
C VAL A 217 31.62 -9.05 -10.48
N THR A 218 30.77 -9.03 -11.51
CA THR A 218 31.17 -9.33 -12.89
C THR A 218 32.29 -8.41 -13.41
N ILE A 219 32.34 -7.14 -12.93
CA ILE A 219 33.40 -6.20 -13.28
C ILE A 219 34.66 -6.41 -12.47
N LEU A 220 34.55 -6.63 -11.15
CA LEU A 220 35.66 -6.61 -10.20
C LEU A 220 36.28 -7.97 -9.93
N PHE A 221 35.49 -9.06 -10.01
CA PHE A 221 35.91 -10.45 -9.79
C PHE A 221 34.91 -11.43 -10.43
N PRO A 222 34.89 -11.55 -11.78
CA PRO A 222 33.87 -12.37 -12.48
C PRO A 222 33.97 -13.87 -12.15
N GLU A 223 35.15 -14.39 -11.80
CA GLU A 223 35.35 -15.80 -11.49
C GLU A 223 34.66 -16.22 -10.17
N LEU A 224 34.38 -15.26 -9.27
CA LEU A 224 33.76 -15.52 -7.96
C LEU A 224 32.40 -16.22 -8.08
N GLU A 225 31.59 -15.86 -9.08
CA GLU A 225 30.26 -16.47 -9.30
C GLU A 225 30.33 -17.99 -9.55
N LYS A 226 31.45 -18.49 -10.11
CA LYS A 226 31.67 -19.92 -10.38
C LYS A 226 32.21 -20.67 -9.17
N LEU A 227 32.80 -19.96 -8.23
CA LEU A 227 33.47 -20.54 -7.06
C LEU A 227 32.52 -20.75 -5.89
N VAL A 228 31.38 -20.04 -5.87
CA VAL A 228 30.44 -20.05 -4.75
C VAL A 228 29.02 -20.37 -5.23
N PRO A 229 28.23 -21.09 -4.42
CA PRO A 229 26.86 -21.43 -4.82
C PRO A 229 25.98 -20.20 -5.04
N ASN A 230 26.23 -19.11 -4.31
CA ASN A 230 25.50 -17.87 -4.41
C ASN A 230 26.35 -16.70 -3.86
N ILE A 231 26.55 -15.68 -4.69
CA ILE A 231 27.31 -14.47 -4.28
C ILE A 231 26.56 -13.61 -3.25
N HIS A 232 25.26 -13.85 -3.06
CA HIS A 232 24.42 -13.12 -2.10
C HIS A 232 24.38 -13.76 -0.70
N MET A 233 25.34 -14.61 -0.39
CA MET A 233 25.52 -15.17 0.96
C MET A 233 26.19 -14.16 1.87
N VAL A 234 25.86 -14.19 3.18
CA VAL A 234 26.45 -13.32 4.20
C VAL A 234 27.98 -13.39 4.18
N SER A 235 28.56 -14.60 4.10
CA SER A 235 30.01 -14.79 4.06
C SER A 235 30.70 -14.13 2.85
N ILE A 236 30.03 -14.13 1.70
CA ILE A 236 30.54 -13.46 0.50
C ILE A 236 30.38 -11.95 0.60
N TYR A 237 29.29 -11.47 1.17
CA TYR A 237 29.14 -10.04 1.45
C TYR A 237 30.18 -9.54 2.44
N THR A 238 30.50 -10.30 3.48
CA THR A 238 31.58 -9.94 4.42
C THR A 238 32.93 -9.90 3.71
N LEU A 239 33.25 -10.90 2.87
CA LEU A 239 34.45 -10.90 2.06
C LEU A 239 34.55 -9.68 1.14
N LEU A 240 33.48 -9.39 0.38
CA LEU A 240 33.45 -8.29 -0.59
C LEU A 240 33.37 -6.90 0.07
N SER A 241 32.86 -6.80 1.29
CA SER A 241 32.89 -5.56 2.07
C SER A 241 34.32 -5.21 2.50
N GLU A 242 35.14 -6.20 2.80
CA GLU A 242 36.52 -5.99 3.17
C GLU A 242 37.44 -5.94 1.95
N PHE A 243 37.28 -6.86 1.02
CA PHE A 243 38.07 -7.01 -0.21
C PHE A 243 37.17 -6.94 -1.45
N PRO A 244 36.79 -5.76 -1.92
CA PRO A 244 35.76 -5.60 -2.97
C PRO A 244 36.19 -5.99 -4.38
N GLY A 245 37.44 -6.35 -4.61
CA GLY A 245 37.93 -6.75 -5.93
C GLY A 245 38.96 -7.86 -5.88
N ALA A 246 39.16 -8.55 -7.00
CA ALA A 246 40.10 -9.67 -7.13
C ALA A 246 41.52 -9.30 -6.67
N HIS A 247 42.03 -8.13 -7.07
CA HIS A 247 43.39 -7.72 -6.71
C HIS A 247 43.63 -7.57 -5.20
N GLN A 248 42.60 -7.15 -4.44
CA GLN A 248 42.66 -7.03 -2.98
C GLN A 248 42.64 -8.41 -2.31
N ILE A 249 41.79 -9.33 -2.81
CA ILE A 249 41.74 -10.72 -2.35
C ILE A 249 43.06 -11.42 -2.66
N ALA A 250 43.65 -11.23 -3.84
CA ALA A 250 44.93 -11.81 -4.24
C ALA A 250 46.08 -11.37 -3.34
N ALA A 251 46.07 -10.11 -2.90
CA ALA A 251 47.08 -9.53 -2.01
C ALA A 251 46.85 -9.86 -0.51
N ALA A 252 45.65 -10.29 -0.13
CA ALA A 252 45.29 -10.54 1.25
C ALA A 252 46.03 -11.77 1.84
N HIS A 253 46.33 -11.70 3.15
CA HIS A 253 46.94 -12.82 3.86
C HIS A 253 45.95 -13.98 3.96
N LEU A 254 46.37 -15.20 3.67
CA LEU A 254 45.48 -16.36 3.61
C LEU A 254 44.76 -16.64 4.93
N THR A 255 45.46 -16.44 6.07
CA THR A 255 44.87 -16.65 7.40
C THR A 255 43.71 -15.69 7.62
N HIS A 256 43.87 -14.46 7.18
CA HIS A 256 42.82 -13.43 7.30
C HIS A 256 41.62 -13.75 6.41
N LEU A 257 41.84 -14.12 5.14
CA LEU A 257 40.77 -14.58 4.23
C LEU A 257 40.00 -15.76 4.82
N LYS A 258 40.72 -16.74 5.37
CA LYS A 258 40.09 -17.89 6.06
C LYS A 258 39.24 -17.42 7.22
N THR A 259 39.74 -16.52 8.07
CA THR A 259 39.02 -16.03 9.25
C THR A 259 37.71 -15.30 8.83
N VAL A 260 37.78 -14.40 7.85
CA VAL A 260 36.62 -13.67 7.33
C VAL A 260 35.56 -14.63 6.77
N LEU A 261 35.98 -15.60 5.96
CA LEU A 261 35.06 -16.56 5.35
C LEU A 261 34.48 -17.54 6.37
N SER A 262 35.30 -18.08 7.30
CA SER A 262 34.84 -19.08 8.27
C SER A 262 33.93 -18.49 9.35
N ALA A 263 34.19 -17.28 9.80
CA ALA A 263 33.41 -16.61 10.85
C ALA A 263 31.91 -16.48 10.48
N THR A 264 31.61 -16.22 9.21
CA THR A 264 30.25 -15.96 8.74
C THR A 264 29.61 -17.11 7.98
N SER A 265 30.42 -18.15 7.61
CA SER A 265 29.92 -19.34 6.89
C SER A 265 29.56 -20.49 7.83
N ARG A 266 29.64 -20.32 9.15
CA ARG A 266 29.46 -21.41 10.14
C ARG A 266 30.38 -22.61 9.86
N GLY A 267 31.62 -22.36 9.43
CA GLY A 267 32.61 -23.37 9.14
C GLY A 267 32.49 -24.03 7.74
N HIS A 268 31.48 -23.69 6.94
CA HIS A 268 31.33 -24.25 5.58
C HIS A 268 32.47 -23.83 4.62
N TYR A 269 33.06 -22.65 4.84
CA TYR A 269 34.23 -22.20 4.09
C TYR A 269 35.49 -22.36 4.93
N ASN A 270 36.25 -23.39 4.56
CA ASN A 270 37.51 -23.77 5.20
C ASN A 270 38.72 -23.08 4.55
N ARG A 271 39.93 -23.51 4.94
CA ARG A 271 41.19 -23.01 4.39
C ARG A 271 41.31 -23.30 2.88
N GLU A 272 40.83 -24.45 2.43
CA GLU A 272 40.92 -24.87 1.02
C GLU A 272 40.09 -23.92 0.15
N LYS A 273 38.89 -23.57 0.58
CA LYS A 273 38.05 -22.61 -0.13
C LYS A 273 38.67 -21.21 -0.16
N ALA A 274 39.33 -20.79 0.91
CA ALA A 274 40.07 -19.54 0.94
C ALA A 274 41.26 -19.53 -0.03
N VAL A 275 41.97 -20.65 -0.16
CA VAL A 275 43.04 -20.82 -1.15
C VAL A 275 42.46 -20.74 -2.56
N GLU A 276 41.42 -21.52 -2.85
CA GLU A 276 40.75 -21.54 -4.16
C GLU A 276 40.32 -20.15 -4.61
N ILE A 277 39.64 -19.39 -3.74
CA ILE A 277 39.18 -18.01 -4.03
C ILE A 277 40.40 -17.08 -4.26
N ARG A 278 41.45 -17.17 -3.44
CA ARG A 278 42.65 -16.36 -3.59
C ARG A 278 43.40 -16.64 -4.89
N ASP A 279 43.56 -17.92 -5.24
CA ASP A 279 44.29 -18.32 -6.43
C ASP A 279 43.50 -17.95 -7.71
N ALA A 280 42.20 -18.08 -7.71
CA ALA A 280 41.36 -17.52 -8.76
C ALA A 280 41.48 -15.99 -8.85
N ALA A 281 41.54 -15.28 -7.71
CA ALA A 281 41.73 -13.84 -7.66
C ALA A 281 43.08 -13.37 -8.25
N ARG A 282 44.14 -14.18 -8.09
CA ARG A 282 45.46 -13.91 -8.69
C ARG A 282 45.45 -13.99 -10.21
N ASN A 283 44.61 -14.85 -10.75
CA ASN A 283 44.47 -15.08 -12.19
C ASN A 283 43.24 -14.42 -12.78
N SER A 284 42.59 -13.55 -12.01
CA SER A 284 41.33 -12.91 -12.43
C SER A 284 41.51 -11.85 -13.52
N ILE A 285 40.59 -11.85 -14.47
CA ILE A 285 40.42 -10.76 -15.46
C ILE A 285 39.69 -9.53 -14.91
N GLY A 286 39.36 -9.54 -13.63
CA GLY A 286 38.61 -8.46 -12.98
C GLY A 286 39.34 -7.11 -13.07
N SER A 287 38.57 -6.06 -13.36
CA SER A 287 39.09 -4.72 -13.54
C SER A 287 39.48 -4.06 -12.21
N ARG A 288 40.60 -3.35 -12.18
CA ARG A 288 40.99 -2.52 -11.02
C ARG A 288 40.31 -1.15 -11.09
N MET A 289 39.14 -1.05 -10.50
CA MET A 289 38.33 0.19 -10.52
C MET A 289 37.94 0.61 -9.09
N PRO A 290 38.72 1.52 -8.44
CA PRO A 290 38.45 1.94 -7.05
C PRO A 290 37.03 2.49 -6.85
N ALA A 291 36.52 3.24 -7.83
CA ALA A 291 35.13 3.76 -7.77
C ALA A 291 34.08 2.64 -7.72
N LYS A 292 34.29 1.55 -8.50
CA LYS A 292 33.40 0.39 -8.48
C LYS A 292 33.56 -0.44 -7.20
N SER A 293 34.73 -0.51 -6.65
CA SER A 293 34.99 -1.10 -5.35
C SER A 293 34.26 -0.37 -4.24
N LEU A 294 34.24 0.97 -4.26
CA LEU A 294 33.49 1.79 -3.33
C LEU A 294 31.96 1.60 -3.50
N GLU A 295 31.48 1.62 -4.77
CA GLU A 295 30.07 1.36 -5.10
C GLU A 295 29.62 -0.01 -4.57
N LEU A 296 30.43 -1.04 -4.71
CA LEU A 296 30.13 -2.40 -4.21
C LEU A 296 30.00 -2.42 -2.68
N LYS A 297 30.95 -1.83 -1.96
CA LYS A 297 30.88 -1.74 -0.48
C LYS A 297 29.62 -1.05 -0.01
N HIS A 298 29.29 0.12 -0.55
CA HIS A 298 28.09 0.85 -0.18
C HIS A 298 26.81 0.08 -0.54
N THR A 299 26.78 -0.58 -1.70
CA THR A 299 25.63 -1.41 -2.10
C THR A 299 25.39 -2.57 -1.14
N ILE A 300 26.47 -3.25 -0.68
CA ILE A 300 26.36 -4.30 0.31
C ILE A 300 25.87 -3.76 1.66
N GLN A 301 26.39 -2.62 2.13
CA GLN A 301 25.93 -1.98 3.37
C GLN A 301 24.43 -1.64 3.32
N LEU A 302 23.97 -1.10 2.20
CA LEU A 302 22.52 -0.82 2.01
C LEU A 302 21.69 -2.11 2.04
N ILE A 303 22.17 -3.21 1.47
CA ILE A 303 21.49 -4.52 1.54
C ILE A 303 21.40 -4.99 3.00
N GLN A 304 22.46 -4.85 3.79
CA GLN A 304 22.49 -5.25 5.20
C GLN A 304 21.50 -4.42 6.04
N ILE A 305 21.42 -3.11 5.79
CA ILE A 305 20.41 -2.24 6.43
C ILE A 305 19.00 -2.70 6.07
N LEU A 306 18.73 -2.93 4.78
CA LEU A 306 17.42 -3.41 4.34
C LEU A 306 17.07 -4.80 4.91
N ASP A 307 18.05 -5.69 5.08
CA ASP A 307 17.81 -7.00 5.71
C ASP A 307 17.37 -6.84 7.17
N ALA A 308 17.99 -5.91 7.93
CA ALA A 308 17.62 -5.61 9.31
C ALA A 308 16.21 -4.96 9.39
N GLU A 309 15.92 -3.99 8.54
CA GLU A 309 14.58 -3.35 8.46
C GLU A 309 13.48 -4.38 8.10
N ILE A 310 13.76 -5.28 7.16
CA ILE A 310 12.80 -6.34 6.78
C ILE A 310 12.55 -7.29 7.96
N GLU A 311 13.59 -7.62 8.73
CA GLU A 311 13.43 -8.47 9.92
C GLU A 311 12.57 -7.80 11.00
N GLU A 312 12.77 -6.51 11.23
CA GLU A 312 11.96 -5.72 12.16
C GLU A 312 10.49 -5.69 11.73
N ILE A 313 10.22 -5.37 10.46
CA ILE A 313 8.86 -5.39 9.90
C ILE A 313 8.22 -6.78 10.03
N GLU A 314 8.98 -7.85 9.80
CA GLU A 314 8.48 -9.22 9.94
C GLU A 314 8.12 -9.56 11.40
N LYS A 315 8.81 -9.02 12.39
CA LYS A 315 8.47 -9.18 13.81
C LYS A 315 7.13 -8.52 14.13
N GLU A 316 6.91 -7.30 13.64
CA GLU A 316 5.64 -6.60 13.82
C GLU A 316 4.47 -7.33 13.12
N ILE A 317 4.68 -7.79 11.88
CA ILE A 317 3.68 -8.60 11.17
C ILE A 317 3.34 -9.86 11.97
N ASN A 318 4.34 -10.57 12.52
CA ASN A 318 4.11 -11.78 13.31
C ASN A 318 3.29 -11.47 14.58
N SER A 319 3.61 -10.40 15.29
CA SER A 319 2.88 -9.95 16.49
C SER A 319 1.39 -9.70 16.19
N ILE A 320 1.09 -9.01 15.09
CA ILE A 320 -0.30 -8.78 14.68
C ILE A 320 -0.96 -10.10 14.27
N MET A 321 -0.26 -10.98 13.54
CA MET A 321 -0.81 -12.26 13.10
C MET A 321 -1.13 -13.22 14.24
N GLU A 322 -0.45 -13.12 15.38
CA GLU A 322 -0.78 -13.87 16.59
C GLU A 322 -2.13 -13.47 17.20
N THR A 323 -2.55 -12.22 17.00
CA THR A 323 -3.88 -11.74 17.44
C THR A 323 -4.99 -12.09 16.46
N ILE A 324 -4.64 -12.39 15.20
CA ILE A 324 -5.59 -12.75 14.15
C ILE A 324 -5.77 -14.26 14.10
N HIS A 325 -6.91 -14.75 14.54
CA HIS A 325 -7.23 -16.18 14.51
C HIS A 325 -7.70 -16.61 13.11
N SER A 326 -6.76 -16.66 12.14
CA SER A 326 -7.05 -17.09 10.77
C SER A 326 -6.53 -18.49 10.48
N PRO A 327 -7.33 -19.35 9.83
CA PRO A 327 -6.91 -20.68 9.43
C PRO A 327 -5.99 -20.72 8.21
N ILE A 328 -5.71 -19.58 7.55
CA ILE A 328 -5.01 -19.51 6.25
C ILE A 328 -3.62 -20.16 6.28
N THR A 329 -2.90 -20.03 7.40
CA THR A 329 -1.55 -20.59 7.58
C THR A 329 -1.52 -22.11 7.75
N THR A 330 -2.68 -22.74 7.93
CA THR A 330 -2.79 -24.21 7.97
C THR A 330 -2.76 -24.84 6.58
N ILE A 331 -2.88 -24.04 5.51
CA ILE A 331 -2.76 -24.52 4.13
C ILE A 331 -1.28 -24.82 3.83
N PRO A 332 -0.93 -26.08 3.44
CA PRO A 332 0.45 -26.44 3.10
C PRO A 332 1.01 -25.51 2.03
N GLY A 333 2.14 -24.87 2.33
CA GLY A 333 2.80 -23.90 1.44
C GLY A 333 2.39 -22.44 1.66
N ILE A 334 1.46 -22.12 2.55
CA ILE A 334 1.16 -20.74 2.95
C ILE A 334 1.77 -20.48 4.34
N GLY A 335 2.90 -19.78 4.36
CA GLY A 335 3.48 -19.27 5.59
C GLY A 335 2.94 -17.86 5.94
N ILE A 336 3.33 -17.37 7.13
CA ILE A 336 2.89 -16.06 7.67
C ILE A 336 3.08 -14.94 6.65
N ARG A 337 4.19 -14.89 5.92
CA ARG A 337 4.50 -13.83 4.96
C ARG A 337 3.46 -13.67 3.84
N MET A 338 2.99 -14.77 3.26
CA MET A 338 1.97 -14.71 2.21
C MET A 338 0.56 -14.68 2.81
N GLY A 339 0.33 -15.40 3.90
CA GLY A 339 -0.94 -15.40 4.63
C GLY A 339 -1.31 -14.01 5.12
N SER A 340 -0.39 -13.33 5.82
CA SER A 340 -0.62 -11.96 6.31
C SER A 340 -0.93 -10.97 5.19
N MET A 341 -0.20 -11.07 4.05
CA MET A 341 -0.42 -10.18 2.91
C MET A 341 -1.78 -10.44 2.24
N ILE A 342 -2.24 -11.70 2.16
CA ILE A 342 -3.57 -12.03 1.65
C ILE A 342 -4.66 -11.49 2.57
N LEU A 343 -4.54 -11.77 3.88
CA LEU A 343 -5.50 -11.28 4.89
C LEU A 343 -5.59 -9.76 4.91
N ALA A 344 -4.43 -9.08 4.93
CA ALA A 344 -4.34 -7.63 4.92
C ALA A 344 -4.98 -6.98 3.69
N GLU A 345 -4.79 -7.55 2.51
CA GLU A 345 -5.33 -7.01 1.27
C GLU A 345 -6.81 -7.31 1.08
N VAL A 346 -7.29 -8.45 1.55
CA VAL A 346 -8.71 -8.81 1.51
C VAL A 346 -9.48 -8.10 2.64
N GLY A 347 -8.88 -8.02 3.82
CA GLY A 347 -9.55 -7.53 5.02
C GLY A 347 -10.62 -8.50 5.49
N ASP A 348 -11.84 -8.02 5.70
CA ASP A 348 -12.96 -8.85 6.09
C ASP A 348 -13.57 -9.60 4.88
N PHE A 349 -13.46 -10.92 4.90
CA PHE A 349 -14.01 -11.82 3.87
C PHE A 349 -15.53 -11.76 3.77
N SER A 350 -16.22 -11.31 4.81
CA SER A 350 -17.67 -11.11 4.78
C SER A 350 -18.11 -9.98 3.85
N ASN A 351 -17.16 -9.09 3.49
CA ASN A 351 -17.40 -7.99 2.56
C ASN A 351 -17.50 -8.44 1.09
N PHE A 352 -17.15 -9.69 0.82
CA PHE A 352 -17.24 -10.25 -0.52
C PHE A 352 -18.37 -11.29 -0.58
N GLU A 353 -19.27 -11.12 -1.54
CA GLU A 353 -20.38 -12.05 -1.78
C GLU A 353 -19.89 -13.45 -2.20
N SER A 354 -18.73 -13.50 -2.87
CA SER A 354 -18.16 -14.74 -3.38
C SER A 354 -16.64 -14.66 -3.56
N ALA A 355 -16.01 -15.83 -3.63
CA ALA A 355 -14.59 -15.95 -3.95
C ALA A 355 -14.22 -15.33 -5.32
N ASP A 356 -15.15 -15.34 -6.28
CA ASP A 356 -14.92 -14.75 -7.60
C ASP A 356 -14.84 -13.21 -7.53
N LYS A 357 -15.48 -12.56 -6.55
CA LYS A 357 -15.31 -11.12 -6.28
C LYS A 357 -13.91 -10.81 -5.75
N ILE A 358 -13.33 -11.68 -4.90
CA ILE A 358 -11.94 -11.57 -4.44
C ILE A 358 -10.96 -11.74 -5.63
N LEU A 359 -11.23 -12.68 -6.54
CA LEU A 359 -10.44 -12.84 -7.75
C LEU A 359 -10.47 -11.60 -8.64
N ALA A 360 -11.64 -10.99 -8.81
CA ALA A 360 -11.80 -9.73 -9.53
C ALA A 360 -11.03 -8.60 -8.83
N TYR A 361 -11.13 -8.50 -7.50
CA TYR A 361 -10.38 -7.53 -6.69
C TYR A 361 -8.87 -7.72 -6.77
N ALA A 362 -8.38 -8.96 -6.89
CA ALA A 362 -6.98 -9.27 -7.17
C ALA A 362 -6.57 -9.00 -8.64
N GLY A 363 -7.53 -8.75 -9.54
CA GLY A 363 -7.29 -8.63 -10.97
C GLY A 363 -6.82 -9.94 -11.61
N LEU A 364 -7.30 -11.08 -11.09
CA LEU A 364 -7.03 -12.44 -11.57
C LEU A 364 -8.19 -13.00 -12.41
N SER A 365 -9.21 -12.20 -12.68
CA SER A 365 -10.32 -12.57 -13.57
C SER A 365 -9.93 -12.33 -15.02
N PRO A 366 -10.33 -13.24 -15.96
CA PRO A 366 -10.15 -12.99 -17.38
C PRO A 366 -11.14 -11.90 -17.85
N THR A 367 -10.73 -11.09 -18.82
CA THR A 367 -11.64 -10.20 -19.51
C THR A 367 -12.64 -11.04 -20.31
N THR A 368 -13.92 -10.77 -20.12
CA THR A 368 -14.99 -11.37 -20.94
C THR A 368 -15.59 -10.26 -21.80
N TYR A 369 -15.49 -10.41 -23.10
CA TYR A 369 -16.17 -9.55 -24.05
C TYR A 369 -17.05 -10.44 -24.91
N GLN A 370 -18.34 -10.34 -24.72
CA GLN A 370 -19.35 -11.03 -25.53
C GLN A 370 -20.31 -9.96 -26.04
N SER A 371 -20.36 -9.81 -27.36
CA SER A 371 -21.34 -8.96 -28.03
C SER A 371 -21.90 -9.71 -29.22
N GLY A 372 -23.14 -10.15 -29.11
CA GLY A 372 -23.82 -10.94 -30.16
C GLY A 372 -23.08 -12.26 -30.46
N GLN A 373 -22.71 -12.47 -31.70
CA GLN A 373 -21.98 -13.66 -32.15
C GLN A 373 -20.46 -13.59 -31.96
N LEU A 374 -19.92 -12.45 -31.47
CA LEU A 374 -18.49 -12.26 -31.25
C LEU A 374 -18.08 -12.81 -29.86
N ASN A 375 -17.50 -14.01 -29.87
CA ASN A 375 -16.78 -14.53 -28.69
C ASN A 375 -15.32 -14.08 -28.77
N ASN A 376 -14.86 -13.36 -27.74
CA ASN A 376 -13.47 -12.92 -27.67
C ASN A 376 -12.53 -14.12 -27.46
N CYS A 377 -11.82 -14.51 -28.51
CA CYS A 377 -10.84 -15.59 -28.48
C CYS A 377 -9.55 -15.25 -27.71
N TYR A 378 -9.33 -13.97 -27.37
CA TYR A 378 -8.11 -13.46 -26.74
C TYR A 378 -8.39 -12.86 -25.36
N ALA A 379 -8.95 -13.64 -24.45
CA ALA A 379 -9.13 -13.22 -23.08
C ALA A 379 -7.76 -13.02 -22.38
N HIS A 380 -7.49 -11.83 -21.91
CA HIS A 380 -6.33 -11.53 -21.07
C HIS A 380 -6.78 -11.25 -19.64
N MET A 381 -5.83 -11.36 -18.70
CA MET A 381 -6.11 -11.08 -17.30
C MET A 381 -6.28 -9.56 -17.10
N GLU A 382 -7.36 -9.11 -16.47
CA GLU A 382 -7.70 -7.68 -16.33
C GLU A 382 -6.64 -6.88 -15.61
N LYS A 383 -5.95 -7.46 -14.62
CA LYS A 383 -4.94 -6.84 -13.76
C LYS A 383 -5.41 -5.55 -13.04
N ARG A 384 -6.71 -5.27 -13.03
CA ARG A 384 -7.33 -4.22 -12.22
C ARG A 384 -7.36 -4.67 -10.75
N GLY A 385 -7.34 -3.71 -9.82
CA GLY A 385 -7.38 -4.00 -8.40
C GLY A 385 -6.01 -4.20 -7.75
N SER A 386 -5.94 -4.86 -6.59
CA SER A 386 -4.73 -4.93 -5.79
C SER A 386 -3.59 -5.73 -6.45
N ARG A 387 -2.51 -5.04 -6.79
CA ARG A 387 -1.27 -5.68 -7.25
C ARG A 387 -0.61 -6.53 -6.16
N TYR A 388 -0.78 -6.16 -4.90
CA TYR A 388 -0.21 -6.84 -3.75
C TYR A 388 -0.93 -8.16 -3.49
N LEU A 389 -2.27 -8.14 -3.51
CA LEU A 389 -3.07 -9.37 -3.40
C LEU A 389 -2.76 -10.33 -4.54
N ARG A 390 -2.70 -9.82 -5.78
CA ARG A 390 -2.33 -10.64 -6.95
C ARG A 390 -0.96 -11.28 -6.79
N PHE A 391 0.05 -10.52 -6.32
CA PHE A 391 1.39 -11.03 -6.05
C PHE A 391 1.36 -12.13 -4.98
N ALA A 392 0.68 -11.88 -3.85
CA ALA A 392 0.60 -12.82 -2.74
C ALA A 392 -0.09 -14.13 -3.16
N LEU A 393 -1.25 -14.04 -3.80
CA LEU A 393 -2.01 -15.21 -4.28
C LEU A 393 -1.22 -16.02 -5.31
N PHE A 394 -0.53 -15.35 -6.24
CA PHE A 394 0.23 -16.04 -7.28
C PHE A 394 1.44 -16.79 -6.71
N ASN A 395 2.15 -16.19 -5.76
CA ASN A 395 3.28 -16.83 -5.10
C ASN A 395 2.82 -17.91 -4.11
N ALA A 396 1.80 -17.66 -3.29
CA ALA A 396 1.23 -18.68 -2.41
C ALA A 396 0.81 -19.92 -3.21
N THR A 397 0.14 -19.73 -4.36
CA THR A 397 -0.28 -20.85 -5.21
C THR A 397 0.88 -21.71 -5.69
N ARG A 398 2.04 -21.10 -6.00
CA ARG A 398 3.23 -21.86 -6.42
C ARG A 398 3.70 -22.80 -5.31
N TYR A 399 3.78 -22.31 -4.08
CA TYR A 399 4.19 -23.12 -2.92
C TYR A 399 3.12 -24.16 -2.57
N VAL A 400 1.83 -23.80 -2.60
CA VAL A 400 0.75 -24.77 -2.38
C VAL A 400 0.80 -25.90 -3.40
N CYS A 401 1.07 -25.62 -4.68
CA CYS A 401 1.23 -26.67 -5.69
C CYS A 401 2.43 -27.59 -5.47
N ILE A 402 3.42 -27.15 -4.69
CA ILE A 402 4.58 -27.97 -4.30
C ILE A 402 4.28 -28.84 -3.08
N HIS A 403 3.57 -28.27 -2.09
CA HIS A 403 3.40 -28.88 -0.77
C HIS A 403 2.07 -29.62 -0.59
N ASP A 404 1.08 -29.37 -1.46
CA ASP A 404 -0.22 -30.04 -1.43
C ASP A 404 -0.41 -30.92 -2.67
N PRO A 405 -0.59 -32.25 -2.50
CA PRO A 405 -0.72 -33.19 -3.62
C PRO A 405 -1.91 -32.90 -4.55
N VAL A 406 -3.04 -32.41 -4.00
CA VAL A 406 -4.25 -32.12 -4.78
C VAL A 406 -4.02 -30.94 -5.71
N PHE A 407 -3.36 -29.90 -5.22
CA PHE A 407 -2.99 -28.74 -6.03
C PHE A 407 -1.85 -29.07 -7.02
N GLY A 408 -0.89 -29.91 -6.62
CA GLY A 408 0.16 -30.42 -7.50
C GLY A 408 -0.40 -31.21 -8.68
N ALA A 409 -1.30 -32.15 -8.42
CA ALA A 409 -1.99 -32.93 -9.46
C ALA A 409 -2.84 -32.03 -10.38
N TYR A 410 -3.52 -31.04 -9.80
CA TYR A 410 -4.30 -30.08 -10.60
C TYR A 410 -3.40 -29.24 -11.52
N LEU A 411 -2.25 -28.78 -11.02
CA LEU A 411 -1.28 -28.04 -11.85
C LEU A 411 -0.74 -28.92 -12.98
N ALA A 412 -0.36 -30.18 -12.68
CA ALA A 412 0.11 -31.15 -13.67
C ALA A 412 -0.93 -31.40 -14.76
N LYS A 413 -2.20 -31.59 -14.37
CA LYS A 413 -3.32 -31.73 -15.31
C LYS A 413 -3.41 -30.52 -16.25
N LYS A 414 -3.35 -29.27 -15.70
CA LYS A 414 -3.42 -28.06 -16.53
C LYS A 414 -2.22 -27.89 -17.46
N ARG A 415 -1.06 -28.39 -17.06
CA ARG A 415 0.13 -28.42 -17.92
C ARG A 415 0.00 -29.46 -19.03
N ALA A 416 -0.57 -30.63 -18.74
CA ALA A 416 -0.84 -31.69 -19.73
C ALA A 416 -1.87 -31.24 -20.79
N GLU A 417 -2.81 -30.32 -20.41
CA GLU A 417 -3.71 -29.65 -21.35
C GLU A 417 -3.00 -28.64 -22.27
N GLY A 418 -1.66 -28.59 -22.30
CA GLY A 418 -0.87 -27.68 -23.14
C GLY A 418 -0.81 -26.23 -22.65
N LYS A 419 -1.31 -25.90 -21.45
CA LYS A 419 -1.28 -24.52 -20.92
C LYS A 419 0.11 -24.11 -20.49
N HIS A 420 0.50 -22.88 -20.83
CA HIS A 420 1.74 -22.28 -20.30
C HIS A 420 1.72 -22.27 -18.78
N TYR A 421 2.88 -22.43 -18.12
CA TYR A 421 3.01 -22.53 -16.65
C TYR A 421 2.27 -21.42 -15.89
N ASN A 422 2.44 -20.17 -16.27
CA ASN A 422 1.78 -19.06 -15.59
C ASN A 422 0.24 -19.07 -15.76
N VAL A 423 -0.28 -19.58 -16.87
CA VAL A 423 -1.70 -19.79 -17.09
C VAL A 423 -2.22 -20.92 -16.20
N ALA A 424 -1.49 -22.03 -16.11
CA ALA A 424 -1.83 -23.15 -15.24
C ALA A 424 -1.85 -22.75 -13.75
N ILE A 425 -0.85 -21.95 -13.30
CA ILE A 425 -0.83 -21.34 -11.94
C ILE A 425 -2.05 -20.43 -11.72
N SER A 426 -2.47 -19.64 -12.74
CA SER A 426 -3.66 -18.80 -12.59
C SER A 426 -4.94 -19.61 -12.38
N HIS A 427 -5.05 -20.78 -13.02
CA HIS A 427 -6.16 -21.72 -12.76
C HIS A 427 -6.09 -22.30 -11.34
N ALA A 428 -4.90 -22.66 -10.87
CA ALA A 428 -4.71 -23.14 -9.49
C ALA A 428 -4.98 -22.03 -8.46
N ALA A 429 -4.60 -20.76 -8.75
CA ALA A 429 -4.90 -19.61 -7.89
C ALA A 429 -6.41 -19.40 -7.73
N LYS A 430 -7.20 -19.59 -8.78
CA LYS A 430 -8.66 -19.53 -8.69
C LYS A 430 -9.21 -20.60 -7.73
N LYS A 431 -8.66 -21.82 -7.76
CA LYS A 431 -9.03 -22.88 -6.83
C LYS A 431 -8.61 -22.54 -5.40
N LEU A 432 -7.39 -21.97 -5.22
CA LEU A 432 -6.86 -21.57 -3.92
C LEU A 432 -7.71 -20.45 -3.27
N VAL A 433 -8.11 -19.44 -4.04
CA VAL A 433 -8.94 -18.35 -3.51
C VAL A 433 -10.28 -18.86 -3.02
N ARG A 434 -10.90 -19.83 -3.73
CA ARG A 434 -12.15 -20.46 -3.27
C ARG A 434 -11.96 -21.23 -1.98
N LEU A 435 -10.83 -21.93 -1.83
CA LEU A 435 -10.48 -22.64 -0.59
C LEU A 435 -10.30 -21.65 0.57
N ILE A 436 -9.46 -20.61 0.37
CA ILE A 436 -9.22 -19.58 1.40
C ILE A 436 -10.54 -18.92 1.81
N TYR A 437 -11.38 -18.53 0.85
CA TYR A 437 -12.69 -17.92 1.12
C TYR A 437 -13.59 -18.82 1.97
N ALA A 438 -13.66 -20.10 1.66
CA ALA A 438 -14.46 -21.06 2.42
C ALA A 438 -13.91 -21.24 3.85
N MET A 439 -12.59 -21.34 4.00
CA MET A 439 -11.92 -21.50 5.29
C MET A 439 -12.11 -20.28 6.18
N GLU A 440 -11.88 -19.07 5.66
CA GLU A 440 -12.05 -17.81 6.42
C GLU A 440 -13.50 -17.56 6.83
N ARG A 441 -14.46 -17.98 6.00
CA ARG A 441 -15.89 -17.89 6.31
C ARG A 441 -16.34 -18.89 7.37
N SER A 442 -15.73 -20.08 7.40
CA SER A 442 -16.09 -21.15 8.34
C SER A 442 -15.25 -21.18 9.60
N GLY A 443 -14.09 -20.50 9.61
CA GLY A 443 -13.09 -20.58 10.70
C GLY A 443 -12.41 -21.95 10.82
N GLN A 444 -12.64 -22.86 9.85
CA GLN A 444 -12.12 -24.24 9.94
C GLN A 444 -10.70 -24.35 9.33
N PRO A 445 -9.79 -25.07 9.99
CA PRO A 445 -8.46 -25.32 9.46
C PRO A 445 -8.52 -26.15 8.16
N TYR A 446 -7.46 -26.08 7.39
CA TYR A 446 -7.32 -26.89 6.18
C TYR A 446 -7.41 -28.39 6.49
N ARG A 447 -8.23 -29.08 5.74
CA ARG A 447 -8.32 -30.55 5.77
C ARG A 447 -7.97 -31.09 4.39
N PRO A 448 -6.89 -31.90 4.25
CA PRO A 448 -6.57 -32.54 2.98
C PRO A 448 -7.77 -33.37 2.51
N ALA A 449 -8.13 -33.24 1.22
CA ALA A 449 -9.08 -34.20 0.65
C ALA A 449 -8.44 -35.59 0.66
N VAL A 450 -9.10 -36.55 1.24
CA VAL A 450 -8.71 -37.96 1.13
C VAL A 450 -8.84 -38.32 -0.35
N ILE A 451 -7.70 -38.67 -0.98
CA ILE A 451 -7.63 -39.08 -2.39
C ILE A 451 -7.97 -40.55 -2.47
#